data_95315ea2d393ab2332c8d94d25dad8db
#
_entry.id   95315ea2d393ab2332c8d94d25dad8db
#
_cell.length_a   1.000
_cell.length_b   1.000
_cell.length_c   1.000
_cell.angle_alpha   90.00
_cell.angle_beta   90.00
_cell.angle_gamma   90.00
#
_symmetry.space_group_name_H-M   'P 1'
#
loop_
_entity.id
_entity.type
_entity.pdbx_description
1 polymer ?
#
loop_
_entity_poly.entity_id
_entity_poly.type
_entity_poly.pdbx_seq_one_letter_code
_entity_poly.pdbx_strand_id
1 'polypeptide(L)'
;MKRGIRVRILALGTMAAATVSLCLGTAQSAAAADSGDISKVNESIHVDGGEHAGDVSTVNGSIHVGEGAVVKYVHTVNGGVSLDSRVTADRVGTVNGSIHVGDGAQVHGQIHTTNGTIHVGESSDVATDITTTNGAIHVKSAHIGGSIDTSSGGIDLGPNAHIDGNVKVEKDNDWWNFGFGRNKPPEIIIRPGTVVKGTLHFERPVTLYVSDRATIGQVQGAEVHKFSGDNPPDQQ
;
A
#
# COMPACT_ATOMS: atom_id res chain seq x y z
N MET A 1 51.66 -16.82 -27.93
CA MET A 1 52.48 -17.71 -27.06
C MET A 1 52.05 -17.50 -25.60
N LYS A 2 51.51 -18.53 -25.01
CA LYS A 2 51.03 -18.58 -23.63
C LYS A 2 52.20 -18.79 -22.66
N ARG A 3 52.23 -18.10 -21.52
CA ARG A 3 52.94 -18.59 -20.33
C ARG A 3 52.14 -18.28 -19.08
N GLY A 4 51.58 -19.32 -18.51
CA GLY A 4 50.97 -19.30 -17.19
C GLY A 4 52.03 -19.38 -16.08
N ILE A 5 51.80 -18.67 -15.02
CA ILE A 5 52.60 -18.73 -13.77
C ILE A 5 51.80 -19.50 -12.73
N ARG A 6 52.30 -20.65 -12.30
CA ARG A 6 51.80 -21.42 -11.17
C ARG A 6 52.54 -20.94 -9.94
N VAL A 7 51.84 -20.49 -8.90
CA VAL A 7 52.42 -20.26 -7.59
C VAL A 7 52.16 -21.51 -6.73
N ARG A 8 53.21 -22.09 -6.22
CA ARG A 8 53.21 -23.19 -5.27
C ARG A 8 53.21 -22.61 -3.85
N ILE A 9 52.25 -23.07 -3.06
CA ILE A 9 52.22 -22.81 -1.61
C ILE A 9 53.18 -23.78 -0.93
N LEU A 10 54.09 -23.28 -0.13
CA LEU A 10 54.92 -24.08 0.79
C LEU A 10 54.55 -23.65 2.22
N ALA A 11 54.06 -24.61 2.99
CA ALA A 11 53.79 -24.44 4.43
C ALA A 11 55.08 -24.72 5.23
N LEU A 12 55.33 -23.88 6.21
CA LEU A 12 56.03 -24.33 7.43
C LEU A 12 55.77 -23.37 8.59
N GLY A 13 55.39 -23.94 9.73
CA GLY A 13 54.89 -23.32 10.92
C GLY A 13 55.95 -22.73 11.82
N THR A 14 55.52 -22.04 12.84
CA THR A 14 55.76 -22.25 14.28
C THR A 14 55.33 -21.01 15.09
N MET A 15 54.50 -21.28 16.12
CA MET A 15 54.47 -20.75 17.49
C MET A 15 54.35 -19.23 17.81
N ALA A 16 53.18 -18.93 18.38
CA ALA A 16 52.94 -18.21 19.66
C ALA A 16 53.44 -16.75 19.82
N ALA A 17 52.49 -15.85 19.83
CA ALA A 17 52.42 -14.77 20.83
C ALA A 17 50.99 -14.26 20.91
N ALA A 18 50.34 -14.35 22.05
CA ALA A 18 49.05 -13.79 22.34
C ALA A 18 49.17 -12.26 22.44
N THR A 19 48.65 -11.55 21.44
CA THR A 19 48.36 -10.15 21.59
C THR A 19 46.81 -9.98 21.48
N VAL A 20 46.21 -9.62 22.61
CA VAL A 20 44.83 -9.18 22.68
C VAL A 20 44.73 -7.88 21.86
N SER A 21 44.34 -7.99 20.60
CA SER A 21 43.98 -6.83 19.78
C SER A 21 42.51 -6.57 19.98
N LEU A 22 42.22 -5.51 20.72
CA LEU A 22 40.87 -4.94 20.87
C LEU A 22 40.45 -4.43 19.49
N CYS A 23 39.80 -5.29 18.70
CA CYS A 23 39.13 -4.83 17.48
C CYS A 23 37.90 -4.02 17.88
N LEU A 24 38.04 -2.69 17.81
CA LEU A 24 36.90 -1.79 17.61
C LEU A 24 36.20 -2.28 16.34
N GLY A 25 35.11 -3.02 16.51
CA GLY A 25 34.22 -3.36 15.41
C GLY A 25 33.61 -2.08 14.84
N THR A 26 34.14 -1.62 13.73
CA THR A 26 33.38 -0.74 12.85
C THR A 26 32.15 -1.53 12.43
N ALA A 27 30.99 -1.09 12.91
CA ALA A 27 29.72 -1.56 12.37
C ALA A 27 29.71 -1.19 10.89
N GLN A 28 30.11 -2.13 10.05
CA GLN A 28 29.88 -2.05 8.63
C GLN A 28 28.37 -2.20 8.47
N SER A 29 27.70 -1.08 8.22
CA SER A 29 26.36 -1.14 7.65
C SER A 29 26.51 -1.96 6.37
N ALA A 30 26.04 -3.20 6.40
CA ALA A 30 25.84 -3.95 5.18
C ALA A 30 24.86 -3.12 4.35
N ALA A 31 25.37 -2.47 3.30
CA ALA A 31 24.51 -1.99 2.23
C ALA A 31 23.79 -3.25 1.75
N ALA A 32 22.47 -3.32 1.98
CA ALA A 32 21.67 -4.41 1.47
C ALA A 32 21.91 -4.44 -0.04
N ALA A 33 22.35 -5.58 -0.53
CA ALA A 33 22.52 -5.77 -1.96
C ALA A 33 21.15 -5.53 -2.60
N ASP A 34 21.07 -4.60 -3.54
CA ASP A 34 19.90 -4.43 -4.40
C ASP A 34 19.69 -5.77 -5.12
N SER A 35 18.80 -6.62 -4.61
CA SER A 35 18.39 -7.83 -5.29
C SER A 35 17.57 -7.36 -6.48
N GLY A 36 18.00 -7.67 -7.70
CA GLY A 36 17.42 -7.16 -8.94
C GLY A 36 15.90 -7.39 -9.06
N ASP A 37 15.34 -7.07 -10.20
CA ASP A 37 13.92 -7.24 -10.49
C ASP A 37 13.50 -8.72 -10.41
N ILE A 38 12.32 -8.97 -9.83
CA ILE A 38 11.73 -10.30 -9.68
C ILE A 38 10.48 -10.37 -10.55
N SER A 39 10.50 -11.19 -11.60
CA SER A 39 9.37 -11.36 -12.50
C SER A 39 8.99 -12.83 -12.65
N LYS A 40 7.68 -13.11 -12.52
CA LYS A 40 7.08 -14.44 -12.71
C LYS A 40 5.85 -14.34 -13.62
N VAL A 41 5.31 -15.45 -14.04
CA VAL A 41 4.10 -15.47 -14.89
C VAL A 41 2.95 -16.20 -14.18
N ASN A 42 3.17 -17.42 -13.71
CA ASN A 42 2.12 -18.25 -13.09
C ASN A 42 2.50 -18.68 -11.67
N GLU A 43 3.24 -17.86 -10.97
CA GLU A 43 3.70 -18.15 -9.60
C GLU A 43 3.53 -16.92 -8.72
N SER A 44 3.26 -17.18 -7.45
CA SER A 44 3.31 -16.15 -6.41
C SER A 44 4.76 -15.79 -6.10
N ILE A 45 4.97 -14.54 -5.72
CA ILE A 45 6.29 -14.01 -5.33
C ILE A 45 6.24 -13.73 -3.83
N HIS A 46 7.30 -14.12 -3.16
CA HIS A 46 7.58 -13.76 -1.77
C HIS A 46 8.92 -13.03 -1.71
N VAL A 47 8.92 -11.84 -1.14
CA VAL A 47 10.11 -11.05 -0.80
C VAL A 47 10.31 -11.16 0.69
N ASP A 48 11.46 -11.59 1.13
CA ASP A 48 11.74 -11.81 2.55
C ASP A 48 11.79 -10.49 3.34
N GLY A 49 11.56 -10.58 4.65
CA GLY A 49 11.61 -9.40 5.52
C GLY A 49 12.98 -8.73 5.52
N GLY A 50 13.01 -7.40 5.40
CA GLY A 50 14.24 -6.60 5.33
C GLY A 50 15.01 -6.72 4.03
N GLU A 51 14.52 -7.48 3.04
CA GLU A 51 15.14 -7.58 1.72
C GLU A 51 14.95 -6.30 0.89
N HIS A 52 15.92 -6.02 0.02
CA HIS A 52 15.82 -4.95 -0.97
C HIS A 52 15.64 -5.59 -2.35
N ALA A 53 14.52 -5.36 -3.00
CA ALA A 53 14.25 -5.81 -4.35
C ALA A 53 13.98 -4.60 -5.27
N GLY A 54 14.23 -4.78 -6.56
CA GLY A 54 13.83 -3.85 -7.60
C GLY A 54 12.32 -3.95 -7.88
N ASP A 55 11.95 -4.06 -9.15
CA ASP A 55 10.57 -4.27 -9.55
C ASP A 55 10.14 -5.71 -9.29
N VAL A 56 8.99 -5.89 -8.64
CA VAL A 56 8.42 -7.20 -8.30
C VAL A 56 7.11 -7.38 -9.06
N SER A 57 7.07 -8.29 -10.02
CA SER A 57 5.91 -8.44 -10.88
C SER A 57 5.53 -9.89 -11.19
N THR A 58 4.22 -10.15 -11.26
CA THR A 58 3.70 -11.43 -11.76
C THR A 58 2.42 -11.23 -12.57
N VAL A 59 2.04 -12.21 -13.38
CA VAL A 59 0.76 -12.15 -14.11
C VAL A 59 -0.33 -12.91 -13.37
N ASN A 60 -0.10 -14.16 -13.00
CA ASN A 60 -1.06 -14.98 -12.28
C ASN A 60 -0.43 -15.48 -10.98
N GLY A 61 -0.56 -14.71 -9.94
CA GLY A 61 -0.01 -15.02 -8.63
C GLY A 61 -0.13 -13.84 -7.69
N SER A 62 -0.11 -14.10 -6.42
CA SER A 62 -0.06 -13.05 -5.40
C SER A 62 1.37 -12.64 -5.09
N ILE A 63 1.56 -11.40 -4.68
CA ILE A 63 2.84 -10.88 -4.21
C ILE A 63 2.73 -10.62 -2.71
N HIS A 64 3.66 -11.18 -1.95
CA HIS A 64 3.81 -10.91 -0.53
C HIS A 64 5.19 -10.30 -0.27
N VAL A 65 5.22 -9.14 0.35
CA VAL A 65 6.44 -8.42 0.71
C VAL A 65 6.55 -8.40 2.22
N GLY A 66 7.58 -9.05 2.73
CA GLY A 66 7.82 -9.24 4.17
C GLY A 66 8.22 -7.96 4.89
N GLU A 67 8.07 -7.99 6.20
CA GLU A 67 8.24 -6.86 7.10
C GLU A 67 9.56 -6.11 6.91
N GLY A 68 9.48 -4.78 6.78
CA GLY A 68 10.66 -3.92 6.65
C GLY A 68 11.42 -4.04 5.33
N ALA A 69 10.91 -4.80 4.37
CA ALA A 69 11.52 -4.88 3.04
C ALA A 69 11.37 -3.56 2.27
N VAL A 70 12.26 -3.34 1.31
CA VAL A 70 12.25 -2.17 0.44
C VAL A 70 12.13 -2.65 -1.01
N VAL A 71 11.09 -2.20 -1.70
CA VAL A 71 10.78 -2.58 -3.08
C VAL A 71 10.47 -1.34 -3.91
N LYS A 72 10.67 -1.42 -5.21
CA LYS A 72 10.32 -0.31 -6.11
C LYS A 72 8.87 -0.44 -6.57
N TYR A 73 8.63 -1.12 -7.65
CA TYR A 73 7.29 -1.30 -8.19
C TYR A 73 6.78 -2.71 -7.90
N VAL A 74 5.63 -2.82 -7.25
CA VAL A 74 4.97 -4.10 -6.98
C VAL A 74 3.72 -4.20 -7.82
N HIS A 75 3.65 -5.18 -8.74
CA HIS A 75 2.52 -5.30 -9.65
C HIS A 75 2.13 -6.75 -9.94
N THR A 76 0.83 -7.01 -9.95
CA THR A 76 0.28 -8.27 -10.47
C THR A 76 -0.94 -8.00 -11.34
N VAL A 77 -1.30 -8.92 -12.22
CA VAL A 77 -2.54 -8.81 -13.00
C VAL A 77 -3.67 -9.58 -12.32
N ASN A 78 -3.43 -10.84 -11.97
CA ASN A 78 -4.44 -11.69 -11.33
C ASN A 78 -3.88 -12.24 -10.02
N GLY A 79 -4.09 -11.48 -8.97
CA GLY A 79 -3.67 -11.83 -7.62
C GLY A 79 -3.66 -10.63 -6.70
N GLY A 80 -3.63 -10.89 -5.41
CA GLY A 80 -3.50 -9.84 -4.39
C GLY A 80 -2.05 -9.41 -4.18
N VAL A 81 -1.90 -8.21 -3.64
CA VAL A 81 -0.62 -7.71 -3.13
C VAL A 81 -0.76 -7.52 -1.63
N SER A 82 0.16 -8.08 -0.88
CA SER A 82 0.28 -7.89 0.57
C SER A 82 1.64 -7.33 0.91
N LEU A 83 1.66 -6.15 1.48
CA LEU A 83 2.84 -5.56 2.09
C LEU A 83 2.69 -5.71 3.61
N ASP A 84 3.67 -6.29 4.26
CA ASP A 84 3.69 -6.39 5.72
C ASP A 84 4.04 -5.04 6.36
N SER A 85 4.15 -5.03 7.69
CA SER A 85 4.44 -3.82 8.45
C SER A 85 5.79 -3.21 8.06
N ARG A 86 5.87 -1.87 8.04
CA ARG A 86 7.11 -1.10 7.79
C ARG A 86 7.77 -1.37 6.43
N VAL A 87 7.05 -1.93 5.46
CA VAL A 87 7.52 -2.05 4.08
C VAL A 87 7.62 -0.66 3.47
N THR A 88 8.67 -0.44 2.68
CA THR A 88 8.80 0.75 1.82
C THR A 88 8.65 0.33 0.36
N ALA A 89 7.74 0.99 -0.36
CA ALA A 89 7.49 0.74 -1.78
C ALA A 89 7.39 2.06 -2.55
N ASP A 90 7.83 2.07 -3.80
CA ASP A 90 7.63 3.27 -4.63
C ASP A 90 6.23 3.29 -5.22
N ARG A 91 5.70 2.15 -5.70
CA ARG A 91 4.36 2.06 -6.28
C ARG A 91 3.79 0.66 -6.14
N VAL A 92 2.47 0.57 -5.93
CA VAL A 92 1.77 -0.71 -5.74
C VAL A 92 0.54 -0.78 -6.64
N GLY A 93 0.38 -1.88 -7.39
CA GLY A 93 -0.76 -2.05 -8.27
C GLY A 93 -1.19 -3.49 -8.50
N THR A 94 -2.47 -3.67 -8.80
CA THR A 94 -3.01 -4.92 -9.34
C THR A 94 -4.17 -4.62 -10.28
N VAL A 95 -4.55 -5.56 -11.11
CA VAL A 95 -5.78 -5.43 -11.92
C VAL A 95 -6.93 -6.17 -11.25
N ASN A 96 -6.76 -7.43 -10.94
CA ASN A 96 -7.78 -8.28 -10.33
C ASN A 96 -7.27 -8.85 -9.01
N GLY A 97 -7.42 -8.09 -7.95
CA GLY A 97 -7.00 -8.50 -6.62
C GLY A 97 -7.06 -7.37 -5.62
N SER A 98 -7.06 -7.72 -4.36
CA SER A 98 -7.00 -6.74 -3.27
C SER A 98 -5.57 -6.37 -2.94
N ILE A 99 -5.39 -5.16 -2.46
CA ILE A 99 -4.11 -4.66 -1.95
C ILE A 99 -4.25 -4.48 -0.45
N HIS A 100 -3.33 -5.07 0.29
CA HIS A 100 -3.20 -4.88 1.73
C HIS A 100 -1.86 -4.21 2.04
N VAL A 101 -1.91 -3.06 2.66
CA VAL A 101 -0.75 -2.31 3.16
C VAL A 101 -0.73 -2.43 4.66
N GLY A 102 0.31 -3.03 5.20
CA GLY A 102 0.50 -3.24 6.63
C GLY A 102 0.82 -1.97 7.40
N ASP A 103 0.82 -2.06 8.72
CA ASP A 103 1.00 -0.91 9.60
C ASP A 103 2.40 -0.28 9.47
N GLY A 104 2.45 1.05 9.48
CA GLY A 104 3.71 1.81 9.37
C GLY A 104 4.43 1.68 8.02
N ALA A 105 3.78 1.15 7.00
CA ALA A 105 4.35 1.06 5.67
C ALA A 105 4.40 2.44 4.99
N GLN A 106 5.36 2.61 4.09
CA GLN A 106 5.57 3.84 3.32
C GLN A 106 5.46 3.55 1.83
N VAL A 107 4.52 4.22 1.14
CA VAL A 107 4.36 4.12 -0.31
C VAL A 107 4.57 5.50 -0.91
N HIS A 108 5.66 5.68 -1.64
CA HIS A 108 6.05 6.98 -2.18
C HIS A 108 5.20 7.43 -3.38
N GLY A 109 4.54 6.50 -4.05
CA GLY A 109 3.67 6.77 -5.19
C GLY A 109 2.28 6.20 -5.00
N GLN A 110 1.61 5.95 -6.12
CA GLN A 110 0.21 5.57 -6.17
C GLN A 110 -0.02 4.11 -5.77
N ILE A 111 -1.16 3.88 -5.08
CA ILE A 111 -1.76 2.56 -4.90
C ILE A 111 -2.96 2.44 -5.82
N HIS A 112 -2.97 1.43 -6.70
CA HIS A 112 -4.04 1.26 -7.68
C HIS A 112 -4.50 -0.20 -7.83
N THR A 113 -5.82 -0.38 -7.90
CA THR A 113 -6.42 -1.64 -8.39
C THR A 113 -7.60 -1.35 -9.30
N THR A 114 -7.92 -2.26 -10.21
CA THR A 114 -9.16 -2.14 -11.00
C THR A 114 -10.31 -2.86 -10.32
N ASN A 115 -10.10 -4.11 -9.92
CA ASN A 115 -11.14 -4.93 -9.29
C ASN A 115 -10.61 -5.52 -7.97
N GLY A 116 -10.84 -4.82 -6.88
CA GLY A 116 -10.42 -5.30 -5.57
C GLY A 116 -10.46 -4.21 -4.50
N THR A 117 -10.39 -4.64 -3.28
CA THR A 117 -10.40 -3.76 -2.12
C THR A 117 -8.97 -3.33 -1.77
N ILE A 118 -8.81 -2.08 -1.39
CA ILE A 118 -7.55 -1.55 -0.87
C ILE A 118 -7.72 -1.34 0.63
N HIS A 119 -6.82 -1.96 1.41
CA HIS A 119 -6.71 -1.76 2.85
C HIS A 119 -5.39 -1.08 3.19
N VAL A 120 -5.44 0.03 3.90
CA VAL A 120 -4.25 0.73 4.40
C VAL A 120 -4.23 0.66 5.92
N GLY A 121 -3.16 0.09 6.46
CA GLY A 121 -2.93 -0.11 7.90
C GLY A 121 -2.63 1.18 8.66
N GLU A 122 -2.55 1.05 9.98
CA GLU A 122 -2.33 2.18 10.89
C GLU A 122 -0.92 2.77 10.73
N SER A 123 -0.80 4.09 10.93
CA SER A 123 0.48 4.81 10.86
C SER A 123 1.23 4.66 9.53
N SER A 124 0.54 4.23 8.49
CA SER A 124 1.10 4.15 7.13
C SER A 124 1.05 5.52 6.45
N ASP A 125 1.97 5.73 5.52
CA ASP A 125 2.08 6.94 4.72
C ASP A 125 2.03 6.60 3.23
N VAL A 126 1.05 7.16 2.51
CA VAL A 126 0.94 7.07 1.06
C VAL A 126 1.08 8.47 0.49
N ALA A 127 2.20 8.75 -0.15
CA ALA A 127 2.55 10.11 -0.55
C ALA A 127 1.66 10.69 -1.67
N THR A 128 0.99 9.83 -2.45
CA THR A 128 0.11 10.27 -3.54
C THR A 128 -1.27 9.62 -3.46
N ASP A 129 -1.88 9.28 -4.61
CA ASP A 129 -3.28 8.89 -4.69
C ASP A 129 -3.52 7.40 -4.41
N ILE A 130 -4.71 7.10 -3.94
CA ILE A 130 -5.25 5.74 -3.83
C ILE A 130 -6.47 5.63 -4.76
N THR A 131 -6.43 4.70 -5.71
CA THR A 131 -7.51 4.56 -6.68
C THR A 131 -7.98 3.11 -6.86
N THR A 132 -9.29 2.93 -6.96
CA THR A 132 -9.88 1.67 -7.42
C THR A 132 -11.06 1.95 -8.34
N THR A 133 -11.31 1.08 -9.31
CA THR A 133 -12.52 1.20 -10.13
C THR A 133 -13.69 0.47 -9.47
N ASN A 134 -13.50 -0.80 -9.16
CA ASN A 134 -14.53 -1.67 -8.59
C ASN A 134 -14.03 -2.29 -7.29
N GLY A 135 -14.29 -1.64 -6.18
CA GLY A 135 -13.88 -2.15 -4.87
C GLY A 135 -13.90 -1.08 -3.80
N ALA A 136 -13.88 -1.50 -2.56
CA ALA A 136 -13.87 -0.58 -1.44
C ALA A 136 -12.45 -0.10 -1.11
N ILE A 137 -12.35 1.07 -0.49
CA ILE A 137 -11.10 1.59 0.08
C ILE A 137 -11.30 1.76 1.57
N HIS A 138 -10.47 1.07 2.35
CA HIS A 138 -10.45 1.18 3.80
C HIS A 138 -9.10 1.74 4.24
N VAL A 139 -9.12 2.92 4.80
CA VAL A 139 -7.94 3.57 5.37
C VAL A 139 -8.12 3.62 6.88
N LYS A 140 -7.21 3.01 7.63
CA LYS A 140 -7.17 3.17 9.08
C LYS A 140 -6.49 4.50 9.45
N SER A 141 -5.96 4.65 10.64
CA SER A 141 -5.25 5.84 11.12
C SER A 141 -3.96 6.10 10.31
N ALA A 142 -4.08 6.46 9.04
CA ALA A 142 -2.99 6.63 8.08
C ALA A 142 -3.01 8.02 7.44
N HIS A 143 -1.88 8.42 6.85
CA HIS A 143 -1.76 9.65 6.07
C HIS A 143 -1.75 9.34 4.58
N ILE A 144 -2.55 10.10 3.82
CA ILE A 144 -2.63 10.05 2.36
C ILE A 144 -2.37 11.44 1.84
N GLY A 145 -1.21 11.66 1.21
CA GLY A 145 -0.80 12.95 0.67
C GLY A 145 -1.54 13.38 -0.58
N GLY A 146 -2.18 12.43 -1.29
CA GLY A 146 -3.00 12.68 -2.47
C GLY A 146 -4.48 12.48 -2.25
N SER A 147 -5.19 12.14 -3.31
CA SER A 147 -6.64 11.92 -3.35
C SER A 147 -7.00 10.44 -3.21
N ILE A 148 -8.26 10.19 -2.83
CA ILE A 148 -8.86 8.86 -2.78
C ILE A 148 -10.01 8.81 -3.78
N ASP A 149 -9.89 7.95 -4.79
CA ASP A 149 -10.85 7.87 -5.88
C ASP A 149 -11.39 6.45 -6.07
N THR A 150 -12.71 6.33 -6.25
CA THR A 150 -13.37 5.08 -6.65
C THR A 150 -14.50 5.35 -7.61
N SER A 151 -14.90 4.38 -8.44
CA SER A 151 -16.08 4.52 -9.29
C SER A 151 -17.30 3.79 -8.70
N SER A 152 -17.14 2.60 -8.12
CA SER A 152 -18.31 1.81 -7.68
C SER A 152 -18.19 1.22 -6.28
N GLY A 153 -17.13 1.50 -5.54
CA GLY A 153 -16.92 0.98 -4.19
C GLY A 153 -17.24 1.97 -3.07
N GLY A 154 -17.36 1.48 -1.86
CA GLY A 154 -17.42 2.29 -0.65
C GLY A 154 -16.05 2.82 -0.22
N ILE A 155 -16.05 3.87 0.59
CA ILE A 155 -14.83 4.41 1.20
C ILE A 155 -15.07 4.49 2.71
N ASP A 156 -14.21 3.85 3.49
CA ASP A 156 -14.22 3.93 4.95
C ASP A 156 -12.90 4.54 5.42
N LEU A 157 -12.97 5.78 5.86
CA LEU A 157 -11.86 6.49 6.46
C LEU A 157 -11.92 6.32 7.97
N GLY A 158 -11.04 5.46 8.48
CA GLY A 158 -10.94 5.10 9.87
C GLY A 158 -10.58 6.27 10.79
N PRO A 159 -10.64 6.06 12.10
CA PRO A 159 -10.39 7.14 13.05
C PRO A 159 -9.00 7.73 12.86
N ASN A 160 -8.91 9.07 12.94
CA ASN A 160 -7.67 9.83 12.78
C ASN A 160 -6.94 9.67 11.43
N ALA A 161 -7.62 9.21 10.38
CA ALA A 161 -7.06 9.24 9.03
C ALA A 161 -6.87 10.70 8.56
N HIS A 162 -5.82 10.96 7.80
CA HIS A 162 -5.49 12.28 7.31
C HIS A 162 -5.31 12.25 5.79
N ILE A 163 -6.19 12.95 5.07
CA ILE A 163 -6.19 12.99 3.61
C ILE A 163 -5.95 14.43 3.17
N ASP A 164 -4.84 14.69 2.47
CA ASP A 164 -4.49 16.02 1.99
C ASP A 164 -5.25 16.41 0.72
N GLY A 165 -5.56 15.43 -0.13
CA GLY A 165 -6.30 15.62 -1.37
C GLY A 165 -7.80 15.49 -1.24
N ASN A 166 -8.46 15.15 -2.35
CA ASN A 166 -9.90 15.01 -2.46
C ASN A 166 -10.36 13.59 -2.18
N VAL A 167 -11.65 13.43 -1.86
CA VAL A 167 -12.33 12.13 -1.86
C VAL A 167 -13.35 12.15 -2.96
N LYS A 168 -13.21 11.27 -3.96
CA LYS A 168 -14.03 11.27 -5.15
C LYS A 168 -14.70 9.92 -5.40
N VAL A 169 -15.99 9.96 -5.74
CA VAL A 169 -16.69 8.82 -6.34
C VAL A 169 -17.12 9.21 -7.73
N GLU A 170 -16.47 8.62 -8.72
CA GLU A 170 -16.70 8.91 -10.13
C GLU A 170 -17.98 8.26 -10.63
N LYS A 171 -18.52 8.82 -11.70
CA LYS A 171 -19.64 8.24 -12.42
C LYS A 171 -19.18 6.95 -13.11
N ASP A 172 -19.89 5.87 -12.86
CA ASP A 172 -19.70 4.63 -13.60
C ASP A 172 -20.19 4.81 -15.04
N ASN A 173 -19.35 4.48 -16.03
CA ASN A 173 -19.71 4.57 -17.45
C ASN A 173 -20.64 3.44 -17.92
N ASP A 174 -21.07 2.56 -17.04
CA ASP A 174 -21.98 1.46 -17.36
C ASP A 174 -23.43 1.97 -17.48
N TRP A 175 -23.73 2.69 -18.56
CA TRP A 175 -25.09 3.09 -18.92
C TRP A 175 -26.02 1.88 -19.18
N TRP A 176 -25.48 0.67 -19.29
CA TRP A 176 -26.22 -0.58 -19.48
C TRP A 176 -26.93 -1.08 -18.21
N ASN A 177 -26.67 -0.51 -17.05
CA ASN A 177 -27.31 -0.91 -15.80
C ASN A 177 -28.66 -0.22 -15.54
N PHE A 178 -29.36 0.19 -16.60
CA PHE A 178 -30.74 0.59 -16.53
C PHE A 178 -31.66 -0.64 -16.42
N GLY A 179 -31.82 -1.16 -15.22
CA GLY A 179 -32.85 -2.15 -14.92
C GLY A 179 -32.31 -3.43 -14.31
N PHE A 180 -32.80 -3.68 -13.10
CA PHE A 180 -32.72 -4.93 -12.35
C PHE A 180 -31.49 -5.23 -11.49
N GLY A 181 -30.66 -4.27 -11.16
CA GLY A 181 -29.65 -4.44 -10.08
C GLY A 181 -29.99 -3.61 -8.86
N ARG A 182 -30.26 -4.25 -7.72
CA ARG A 182 -30.38 -3.61 -6.40
C ARG A 182 -28.98 -3.20 -5.91
N ASN A 183 -28.33 -2.29 -6.60
CA ASN A 183 -27.06 -1.77 -6.11
C ASN A 183 -27.37 -0.67 -5.10
N LYS A 184 -27.30 -1.01 -3.83
CA LYS A 184 -27.27 -0.01 -2.75
C LYS A 184 -26.21 1.03 -3.11
N PRO A 185 -26.50 2.34 -2.98
CA PRO A 185 -25.49 3.36 -3.20
C PRO A 185 -24.20 3.07 -2.43
N PRO A 186 -23.02 3.37 -2.97
CA PRO A 186 -21.77 3.24 -2.22
C PRO A 186 -21.86 3.98 -0.90
N GLU A 187 -21.38 3.35 0.15
CA GLU A 187 -21.36 3.93 1.48
C GLU A 187 -20.00 4.59 1.73
N ILE A 188 -20.02 5.84 2.11
CA ILE A 188 -18.83 6.63 2.41
C ILE A 188 -18.88 6.99 3.88
N ILE A 189 -17.91 6.54 4.65
CA ILE A 189 -17.86 6.72 6.11
C ILE A 189 -16.62 7.52 6.46
N ILE A 190 -16.83 8.65 7.11
CA ILE A 190 -15.76 9.48 7.66
C ILE A 190 -15.82 9.39 9.19
N ARG A 191 -14.89 8.62 9.76
CA ARG A 191 -14.90 8.28 11.19
C ARG A 191 -14.33 9.41 12.06
N PRO A 192 -14.48 9.30 13.40
CA PRO A 192 -14.02 10.34 14.33
C PRO A 192 -12.54 10.70 14.19
N GLY A 193 -12.23 12.00 14.27
CA GLY A 193 -10.87 12.50 14.19
C GLY A 193 -10.25 12.50 12.80
N THR A 194 -10.97 12.00 11.80
CA THR A 194 -10.52 12.05 10.39
C THR A 194 -10.50 13.48 9.88
N VAL A 195 -9.46 13.81 9.13
CA VAL A 195 -9.29 15.10 8.46
C VAL A 195 -9.19 14.89 6.95
N VAL A 196 -10.09 15.52 6.20
CA VAL A 196 -10.02 15.60 4.74
C VAL A 196 -9.87 17.07 4.37
N LYS A 197 -8.70 17.49 3.88
CA LYS A 197 -8.44 18.90 3.53
C LYS A 197 -9.09 19.30 2.23
N GLY A 198 -9.17 18.36 1.27
CA GLY A 198 -9.74 18.58 -0.04
C GLY A 198 -11.27 18.54 -0.07
N THR A 199 -11.82 18.51 -1.27
CA THR A 199 -13.26 18.43 -1.52
C THR A 199 -13.72 16.98 -1.58
N LEU A 200 -14.90 16.70 -1.00
CA LEU A 200 -15.61 15.45 -1.18
C LEU A 200 -16.53 15.61 -2.40
N HIS A 201 -16.23 14.96 -3.51
CA HIS A 201 -16.94 15.12 -4.78
C HIS A 201 -17.57 13.81 -5.26
N PHE A 202 -18.88 13.78 -5.39
CA PHE A 202 -19.65 12.58 -5.74
C PHE A 202 -20.41 12.81 -7.05
N GLU A 203 -20.02 12.12 -8.12
CA GLU A 203 -20.65 12.20 -9.44
C GLU A 203 -21.82 11.22 -9.60
N ARG A 204 -22.10 10.44 -8.56
CA ARG A 204 -23.22 9.48 -8.47
C ARG A 204 -23.84 9.51 -7.08
N PRO A 205 -25.07 9.01 -6.90
CA PRO A 205 -25.66 8.89 -5.57
C PRO A 205 -24.80 8.02 -4.65
N VAL A 206 -24.51 8.53 -3.45
CA VAL A 206 -23.81 7.82 -2.37
C VAL A 206 -24.54 8.03 -1.05
N THR A 207 -24.33 7.15 -0.07
CA THR A 207 -24.74 7.38 1.32
C THR A 207 -23.52 7.87 2.08
N LEU A 208 -23.50 9.15 2.48
CA LEU A 208 -22.36 9.78 3.13
C LEU A 208 -22.62 9.95 4.63
N TYR A 209 -21.87 9.21 5.44
CA TYR A 209 -21.84 9.36 6.90
C TYR A 209 -20.59 10.11 7.33
N VAL A 210 -20.77 11.16 8.13
CA VAL A 210 -19.66 11.97 8.65
C VAL A 210 -19.78 12.10 10.16
N SER A 211 -18.75 11.70 10.88
CA SER A 211 -18.69 11.90 12.33
C SER A 211 -18.71 13.38 12.67
N ASP A 212 -19.38 13.73 13.77
CA ASP A 212 -19.38 15.07 14.36
C ASP A 212 -17.97 15.53 14.81
N ARG A 213 -17.05 14.57 15.00
CA ARG A 213 -15.64 14.82 15.36
C ARG A 213 -14.68 14.80 14.17
N ALA A 214 -15.18 14.67 12.93
CA ALA A 214 -14.37 14.74 11.73
C ALA A 214 -14.30 16.18 11.19
N THR A 215 -13.19 16.50 10.54
CA THR A 215 -13.01 17.77 9.81
C THR A 215 -12.94 17.47 8.32
N ILE A 216 -13.88 18.02 7.56
CA ILE A 216 -13.95 17.81 6.12
C ILE A 216 -14.01 19.13 5.37
N GLY A 217 -13.54 19.13 4.12
CA GLY A 217 -13.72 20.25 3.21
C GLY A 217 -15.14 20.34 2.66
N GLN A 218 -15.28 20.98 1.51
CA GLN A 218 -16.58 21.16 0.85
C GLN A 218 -17.13 19.81 0.35
N VAL A 219 -18.45 19.59 0.52
CA VAL A 219 -19.15 18.41 -0.02
C VAL A 219 -19.95 18.81 -1.25
N GLN A 220 -19.82 18.04 -2.33
CA GLN A 220 -20.53 18.21 -3.59
C GLN A 220 -21.14 16.88 -4.04
N GLY A 221 -22.41 16.88 -4.40
CA GLY A 221 -23.10 15.72 -4.98
C GLY A 221 -23.68 14.72 -3.98
N ALA A 222 -23.62 14.99 -2.66
CA ALA A 222 -24.24 14.14 -1.65
C ALA A 222 -24.79 14.93 -0.46
N GLU A 223 -25.78 14.35 0.22
CA GLU A 223 -26.26 14.82 1.51
C GLU A 223 -25.43 14.21 2.64
N VAL A 224 -25.09 15.03 3.64
CA VAL A 224 -24.28 14.60 4.79
C VAL A 224 -25.18 14.09 5.91
N HIS A 225 -25.06 12.82 6.25
CA HIS A 225 -25.66 12.21 7.42
C HIS A 225 -24.65 12.25 8.58
N LYS A 226 -24.83 13.17 9.52
CA LYS A 226 -23.94 13.26 10.68
C LYS A 226 -24.27 12.17 11.71
N PHE A 227 -23.24 11.65 12.35
CA PHE A 227 -23.39 10.71 13.46
C PHE A 227 -22.44 11.03 14.62
N SER A 228 -22.86 10.64 15.81
CA SER A 228 -22.07 10.72 17.05
C SER A 228 -21.66 9.31 17.47
N GLY A 229 -20.50 9.17 18.07
CA GLY A 229 -19.94 7.87 18.43
C GLY A 229 -18.92 7.36 17.41
N ASP A 230 -18.59 6.08 17.48
CA ASP A 230 -17.52 5.50 16.66
C ASP A 230 -18.02 4.88 15.35
N ASN A 231 -19.30 4.53 15.29
CA ASN A 231 -19.93 3.93 14.10
C ASN A 231 -21.22 4.63 13.71
N PRO A 232 -21.55 4.69 12.41
CA PRO A 232 -22.85 5.17 11.95
C PRO A 232 -23.99 4.26 12.43
N PRO A 233 -25.25 4.78 12.44
CA PRO A 233 -26.41 4.06 13.00
C PRO A 233 -26.68 2.69 12.40
N ASP A 234 -26.42 2.53 11.11
CA ASP A 234 -26.68 1.29 10.37
C ASP A 234 -25.62 0.18 10.59
N GLN A 235 -24.57 0.47 11.37
CA GLN A 235 -23.48 -0.45 11.71
C GLN A 235 -23.36 -0.71 13.23
N GLN A 236 -24.38 -0.34 14.01
CA GLN A 236 -24.42 -0.55 15.46
C GLN A 236 -25.04 -1.90 15.82
#